data_4f560c4a144c414130d0a9d7f59c4cfb
#
_entry.id   4f560c4a144c414130d0a9d7f59c4cfb
#
_cell.length_a   1.000
_cell.length_b   1.000
_cell.length_c   1.000
_cell.angle_alpha   90.00
_cell.angle_beta   90.00
_cell.angle_gamma   90.00
#
_symmetry.space_group_name_H-M   'P 1'
#
loop_
_entity.id
_entity.type
_entity.pdbx_description
1 polymer ?
#
loop_
_entity_poly.entity_id
_entity_poly.type
_entity_poly.pdbx_seq_one_letter_code
_entity_poly.pdbx_strand_id
1 'polypeptide(L)'
;MFETTIRVLGGLLSAYHLSGNDTMYLEKAVDLADRMIPNFNTPFGYPLSNVNLALREGLIDPGWPDFVSSAEVATLQLEFRYLSYLTGNTLYWEKVERVMSTIKDNLMPHGMASIFLNWQTGEFAISAVRLGSRADSYYEYLLKQYIQTSGVENIYRDMYNDAMNAIHKNLIKKSGSSGMTYTSELIPERGRGGEITWRLTPKQDHLVCFLGGSLLLGATTAGAVVHPVSIPPRPEELSEQGQRDWKTGMSLIKTCMDTHDTATGLSPEIAHFRIASDTMGHDPNYPSDWYIKGAHHRPDELPPYDARYILRPETIESLFIAYRLTGDEKFRNWAWRIFSSIEKHCRVETGGYASIINVDEVPSRMEDKMETFMLSETLKYLYLIFSDATVLPLDKYVLNTEAHPLPIFEIPQDFLS
;
A
#
# COMPACT_ATOMS: atom_id res chain seq x y z
N MET A 1 -0.32 -17.27 -1.13
CA MET A 1 1.13 -16.90 -1.16
C MET A 1 1.34 -15.51 -0.55
N PHE A 2 0.83 -14.46 -1.17
CA PHE A 2 1.01 -13.07 -0.77
C PHE A 2 0.63 -12.80 0.70
N GLU A 3 -0.61 -13.04 1.11
CA GLU A 3 -1.09 -12.82 2.48
C GLU A 3 -0.26 -13.57 3.53
N THR A 4 0.17 -14.79 3.23
CA THR A 4 1.02 -15.58 4.13
C THR A 4 2.40 -14.94 4.29
N THR A 5 2.95 -14.34 3.23
CA THR A 5 4.24 -13.65 3.28
C THR A 5 4.16 -12.39 4.12
N ILE A 6 3.25 -11.47 3.79
CA ILE A 6 3.22 -10.16 4.45
C ILE A 6 2.77 -10.25 5.91
N ARG A 7 1.81 -11.15 6.24
CA ARG A 7 1.25 -11.30 7.59
C ARG A 7 2.06 -12.25 8.45
N VAL A 8 2.30 -13.49 7.98
CA VAL A 8 2.88 -14.55 8.82
C VAL A 8 4.40 -14.51 8.75
N LEU A 9 5.00 -14.57 7.56
CA LEU A 9 6.46 -14.53 7.45
C LEU A 9 7.00 -13.19 7.94
N GLY A 10 6.41 -12.07 7.53
CA GLY A 10 6.77 -10.74 8.03
C GLY A 10 6.63 -10.61 9.54
N GLY A 11 5.53 -11.14 10.10
CA GLY A 11 5.31 -11.16 11.55
C GLY A 11 6.35 -11.98 12.30
N LEU A 12 6.72 -13.17 11.81
CA LEU A 12 7.76 -14.02 12.42
C LEU A 12 9.14 -13.35 12.39
N LEU A 13 9.52 -12.76 11.26
CA LEU A 13 10.80 -12.06 11.11
C LEU A 13 10.89 -10.82 12.00
N SER A 14 9.80 -10.06 12.08
CA SER A 14 9.70 -8.92 12.98
C SER A 14 9.74 -9.34 14.45
N ALA A 15 9.03 -10.41 14.82
CA ALA A 15 9.06 -10.97 16.17
C ALA A 15 10.46 -11.47 16.54
N TYR A 16 11.16 -12.15 15.62
CA TYR A 16 12.56 -12.54 15.83
C TYR A 16 13.42 -11.33 16.22
N HIS A 17 13.38 -10.27 15.43
CA HIS A 17 14.18 -9.08 15.68
C HIS A 17 13.81 -8.38 17.00
N LEU A 18 12.52 -8.17 17.25
CA LEU A 18 12.04 -7.41 18.41
C LEU A 18 12.12 -8.18 19.73
N SER A 19 12.21 -9.53 19.70
CA SER A 19 12.41 -10.36 20.89
C SER A 19 13.88 -10.46 21.35
N GLY A 20 14.81 -9.78 20.64
CA GLY A 20 16.26 -9.94 20.88
C GLY A 20 16.82 -11.20 20.25
N ASN A 21 16.32 -11.56 19.09
CA ASN A 21 16.74 -12.68 18.24
C ASN A 21 16.38 -14.07 18.82
N ASP A 22 15.17 -14.22 19.35
CA ASP A 22 14.66 -15.55 19.75
C ASP A 22 14.54 -16.46 18.53
N THR A 23 15.39 -17.47 18.48
CA THR A 23 15.56 -18.39 17.34
C THR A 23 14.29 -19.16 16.99
N MET A 24 13.36 -19.34 17.93
CA MET A 24 12.08 -20.00 17.68
C MET A 24 11.33 -19.33 16.51
N TYR A 25 11.32 -18.00 16.45
CA TYR A 25 10.65 -17.27 15.37
C TYR A 25 11.37 -17.45 14.03
N LEU A 26 12.70 -17.41 14.02
CA LEU A 26 13.48 -17.62 12.79
C LEU A 26 13.32 -19.05 12.26
N GLU A 27 13.34 -20.06 13.13
CA GLU A 27 13.12 -21.46 12.74
C GLU A 27 11.74 -21.65 12.07
N LYS A 28 10.70 -21.02 12.62
CA LYS A 28 9.36 -21.05 12.02
C LYS A 28 9.28 -20.27 10.71
N ALA A 29 9.99 -19.15 10.60
CA ALA A 29 10.09 -18.38 9.37
C ALA A 29 10.76 -19.20 8.25
N VAL A 30 11.84 -19.90 8.55
CA VAL A 30 12.53 -20.79 7.61
C VAL A 30 11.64 -21.96 7.18
N ASP A 31 11.00 -22.68 8.12
CA ASP A 31 10.08 -23.79 7.78
C ASP A 31 8.94 -23.32 6.86
N LEU A 32 8.36 -22.14 7.16
CA LEU A 32 7.31 -21.57 6.33
C LEU A 32 7.83 -21.22 4.94
N ALA A 33 8.94 -20.49 4.85
CA ALA A 33 9.52 -20.05 3.57
C ALA A 33 9.93 -21.24 2.70
N ASP A 34 10.55 -22.29 3.26
CA ASP A 34 10.91 -23.51 2.54
C ASP A 34 9.72 -24.24 1.94
N ARG A 35 8.54 -24.10 2.58
CA ARG A 35 7.28 -24.62 2.01
C ARG A 35 6.74 -23.78 0.90
N MET A 36 7.08 -22.48 0.87
CA MET A 36 6.60 -21.50 -0.10
C MET A 36 7.51 -21.41 -1.35
N ILE A 37 8.82 -21.66 -1.22
CA ILE A 37 9.81 -21.53 -2.30
C ILE A 37 9.44 -22.29 -3.58
N PRO A 38 8.91 -23.52 -3.55
CA PRO A 38 8.55 -24.22 -4.78
C PRO A 38 7.49 -23.50 -5.61
N ASN A 39 6.71 -22.58 -5.01
CA ASN A 39 5.71 -21.78 -5.70
C ASN A 39 6.30 -20.83 -6.77
N PHE A 40 7.58 -20.48 -6.66
CA PHE A 40 8.31 -19.69 -7.65
C PHE A 40 8.79 -20.50 -8.87
N ASN A 41 8.55 -21.81 -8.92
CA ASN A 41 8.99 -22.68 -10.01
C ASN A 41 8.04 -22.59 -11.22
N THR A 42 7.91 -21.39 -11.77
CA THR A 42 7.15 -21.06 -12.98
C THR A 42 8.10 -20.60 -14.08
N PRO A 43 7.67 -20.54 -15.36
CA PRO A 43 8.55 -20.17 -16.46
C PRO A 43 9.27 -18.83 -16.26
N PHE A 44 8.58 -17.84 -15.70
CA PHE A 44 9.09 -16.49 -15.50
C PHE A 44 9.44 -16.15 -14.04
N GLY A 45 9.30 -17.14 -13.13
CA GLY A 45 9.60 -16.96 -11.72
C GLY A 45 8.51 -16.28 -10.89
N TYR A 46 7.38 -15.91 -11.49
CA TYR A 46 6.24 -15.39 -10.73
C TYR A 46 5.63 -16.49 -9.87
N PRO A 47 5.46 -16.28 -8.56
CA PRO A 47 4.75 -17.25 -7.73
C PRO A 47 3.27 -17.27 -8.10
N LEU A 48 2.64 -18.43 -8.05
CA LEU A 48 1.21 -18.57 -8.20
C LEU A 48 0.48 -18.00 -6.97
N SER A 49 -0.77 -17.58 -7.14
CA SER A 49 -1.53 -16.88 -6.09
C SER A 49 -1.71 -17.70 -4.81
N ASN A 50 -1.86 -19.01 -4.92
CA ASN A 50 -2.07 -19.89 -3.78
C ASN A 50 -0.90 -20.87 -3.60
N VAL A 51 -0.76 -21.41 -2.39
CA VAL A 51 0.25 -22.41 -2.06
C VAL A 51 -0.33 -23.47 -1.13
N ASN A 52 -0.11 -24.73 -1.44
CA ASN A 52 -0.36 -25.84 -0.54
C ASN A 52 0.89 -26.07 0.29
N LEU A 53 0.90 -25.59 1.54
CA LEU A 53 2.05 -25.68 2.43
C LEU A 53 2.40 -27.12 2.81
N ALA A 54 1.42 -28.04 2.84
CA ALA A 54 1.68 -29.45 3.18
C ALA A 54 2.36 -30.19 2.03
N LEU A 55 1.91 -29.94 0.78
CA LEU A 55 2.48 -30.56 -0.42
C LEU A 55 3.65 -29.77 -1.00
N ARG A 56 3.84 -28.52 -0.54
CA ARG A 56 4.85 -27.59 -1.06
C ARG A 56 4.66 -27.31 -2.55
N GLU A 57 3.42 -27.05 -2.94
CA GLU A 57 3.01 -26.84 -4.34
C GLU A 57 2.29 -25.51 -4.52
N GLY A 58 2.65 -24.80 -5.59
CA GLY A 58 1.92 -23.62 -6.03
C GLY A 58 0.59 -24.03 -6.69
N LEU A 59 -0.45 -23.25 -6.44
CA LEU A 59 -1.77 -23.45 -6.99
C LEU A 59 -2.25 -22.20 -7.69
N ILE A 60 -2.79 -22.37 -8.90
CA ILE A 60 -3.42 -21.29 -9.65
C ILE A 60 -4.71 -20.84 -8.93
N ASP A 61 -5.08 -19.57 -9.12
CA ASP A 61 -6.40 -19.08 -8.74
C ASP A 61 -7.43 -19.53 -9.79
N PRO A 62 -8.44 -20.33 -9.41
CA PRO A 62 -9.46 -20.78 -10.37
C PRO A 62 -10.25 -19.62 -11.02
N GLY A 63 -10.35 -18.48 -10.37
CA GLY A 63 -11.00 -17.28 -10.92
C GLY A 63 -10.16 -16.58 -11.99
N TRP A 64 -8.83 -16.77 -11.94
CA TRP A 64 -7.86 -16.11 -12.82
C TRP A 64 -6.73 -17.08 -13.23
N PRO A 65 -7.01 -18.16 -13.96
CA PRO A 65 -6.09 -19.28 -14.15
C PRO A 65 -4.78 -18.90 -14.87
N ASP A 66 -4.80 -17.89 -15.72
CA ASP A 66 -3.64 -17.44 -16.49
C ASP A 66 -2.91 -16.26 -15.86
N PHE A 67 -3.46 -15.67 -14.79
CA PHE A 67 -3.00 -14.41 -14.23
C PHE A 67 -2.66 -14.49 -12.75
N VAL A 68 -1.69 -13.66 -12.36
CA VAL A 68 -1.35 -13.35 -10.97
C VAL A 68 -1.44 -11.85 -10.76
N SER A 69 -1.74 -11.43 -9.56
CA SER A 69 -1.84 -10.01 -9.23
C SER A 69 -0.45 -9.36 -9.13
N SER A 70 -0.31 -8.15 -9.66
CA SER A 70 0.97 -7.41 -9.63
C SER A 70 1.43 -7.16 -8.19
N ALA A 71 0.52 -6.78 -7.28
CA ALA A 71 0.82 -6.65 -5.86
C ALA A 71 1.25 -7.99 -5.25
N GLU A 72 0.56 -9.10 -5.56
CA GLU A 72 0.85 -10.40 -4.96
C GLU A 72 2.25 -10.93 -5.29
N VAL A 73 2.76 -10.69 -6.48
CA VAL A 73 4.10 -11.17 -6.88
C VAL A 73 5.22 -10.20 -6.52
N ALA A 74 4.93 -8.91 -6.46
CA ALA A 74 5.91 -7.86 -6.21
C ALA A 74 5.95 -7.36 -4.75
N THR A 75 5.26 -8.06 -3.84
CA THR A 75 5.20 -7.71 -2.41
C THR A 75 5.60 -8.91 -1.54
N LEU A 76 6.75 -9.46 -1.83
CA LEU A 76 7.37 -10.61 -1.14
C LEU A 76 8.83 -10.32 -0.79
N GLN A 77 9.37 -9.29 -1.41
CA GLN A 77 10.79 -9.05 -1.51
C GLN A 77 11.41 -8.68 -0.16
N LEU A 78 10.78 -7.81 0.61
CA LEU A 78 11.31 -7.36 1.89
C LEU A 78 11.50 -8.54 2.86
N GLU A 79 10.52 -9.42 2.93
CA GLU A 79 10.49 -10.57 3.82
C GLU A 79 11.52 -11.61 3.41
N PHE A 80 11.51 -12.03 2.14
CA PHE A 80 12.44 -13.05 1.64
C PHE A 80 13.90 -12.56 1.61
N ARG A 81 14.13 -11.28 1.33
CA ARG A 81 15.46 -10.67 1.35
C ARG A 81 16.01 -10.60 2.78
N TYR A 82 15.18 -10.20 3.74
CA TYR A 82 15.60 -10.19 5.14
C TYR A 82 15.84 -11.59 5.68
N LEU A 83 15.00 -12.58 5.31
CA LEU A 83 15.23 -13.99 5.65
C LEU A 83 16.55 -14.51 5.07
N SER A 84 16.86 -14.16 3.81
CA SER A 84 18.14 -14.49 3.16
C SER A 84 19.31 -13.91 3.93
N TYR A 85 19.23 -12.63 4.32
CA TYR A 85 20.24 -11.95 5.13
C TYR A 85 20.48 -12.66 6.48
N LEU A 86 19.42 -13.06 7.18
CA LEU A 86 19.52 -13.72 8.48
C LEU A 86 20.10 -15.14 8.42
N THR A 87 19.82 -15.86 7.34
CA THR A 87 20.18 -17.28 7.21
C THR A 87 21.45 -17.52 6.40
N GLY A 88 21.87 -16.53 5.58
CA GLY A 88 22.92 -16.71 4.58
C GLY A 88 22.48 -17.56 3.37
N ASN A 89 21.21 -17.96 3.27
CA ASN A 89 20.69 -18.74 2.15
C ASN A 89 20.26 -17.82 1.01
N THR A 90 21.08 -17.74 -0.04
CA THR A 90 20.85 -16.87 -1.20
C THR A 90 19.60 -17.23 -2.01
N LEU A 91 19.13 -18.48 -1.91
CA LEU A 91 17.97 -18.96 -2.66
C LEU A 91 16.72 -18.08 -2.47
N TYR A 92 16.49 -17.61 -1.24
CA TYR A 92 15.35 -16.73 -0.95
C TYR A 92 15.46 -15.39 -1.68
N TRP A 93 16.66 -14.81 -1.69
CA TRP A 93 16.97 -13.58 -2.42
C TRP A 93 16.80 -13.75 -3.93
N GLU A 94 17.45 -14.76 -4.49
CA GLU A 94 17.44 -15.07 -5.91
C GLU A 94 16.03 -15.23 -6.49
N LYS A 95 15.12 -15.89 -5.74
CA LYS A 95 13.74 -16.09 -6.17
C LYS A 95 12.99 -14.78 -6.32
N VAL A 96 13.09 -13.87 -5.35
CA VAL A 96 12.36 -12.60 -5.40
C VAL A 96 13.03 -11.58 -6.32
N GLU A 97 14.36 -11.62 -6.48
CA GLU A 97 15.08 -10.81 -7.49
C GLU A 97 14.69 -11.22 -8.92
N ARG A 98 14.54 -12.52 -9.18
CA ARG A 98 14.06 -12.98 -10.49
C ARG A 98 12.68 -12.42 -10.81
N VAL A 99 11.77 -12.34 -9.84
CA VAL A 99 10.45 -11.70 -10.03
C VAL A 99 10.61 -10.25 -10.46
N MET A 100 11.44 -9.48 -9.74
CA MET A 100 11.64 -8.05 -10.04
C MET A 100 12.34 -7.82 -11.37
N SER A 101 13.31 -8.65 -11.73
CA SER A 101 13.97 -8.61 -13.05
C SER A 101 12.97 -8.86 -14.17
N THR A 102 12.12 -9.89 -14.03
CA THR A 102 11.08 -10.19 -15.02
C THR A 102 10.09 -9.04 -15.17
N ILE A 103 9.65 -8.44 -14.06
CA ILE A 103 8.76 -7.27 -14.08
C ILE A 103 9.43 -6.11 -14.83
N LYS A 104 10.70 -5.81 -14.51
CA LYS A 104 11.45 -4.72 -15.13
C LYS A 104 11.58 -4.90 -16.65
N ASP A 105 11.85 -6.10 -17.09
CA ASP A 105 12.02 -6.42 -18.51
C ASP A 105 10.72 -6.32 -19.32
N ASN A 106 9.57 -6.39 -18.63
CA ASN A 106 8.23 -6.40 -19.21
C ASN A 106 7.37 -5.19 -18.84
N LEU A 107 7.94 -4.13 -18.24
CA LEU A 107 7.18 -2.96 -17.79
C LEU A 107 6.31 -2.38 -18.91
N MET A 108 5.09 -1.98 -18.54
CA MET A 108 4.25 -1.17 -19.42
C MET A 108 4.92 0.18 -19.71
N PRO A 109 4.54 0.85 -20.83
CA PRO A 109 5.11 2.14 -21.18
C PRO A 109 5.09 3.11 -20.00
N HIS A 110 6.20 3.81 -19.81
CA HIS A 110 6.41 4.79 -18.74
C HIS A 110 6.48 4.23 -17.31
N GLY A 111 6.78 2.93 -17.12
CA GLY A 111 6.95 2.34 -15.79
C GLY A 111 5.65 2.11 -15.01
N MET A 112 4.49 2.16 -15.67
CA MET A 112 3.23 1.77 -15.06
C MET A 112 3.08 0.26 -15.00
N ALA A 113 2.23 -0.23 -14.11
CA ALA A 113 1.83 -1.62 -13.97
C ALA A 113 0.31 -1.73 -14.00
N SER A 114 -0.21 -2.65 -14.81
CA SER A 114 -1.61 -3.08 -14.69
C SER A 114 -1.75 -4.05 -13.52
N ILE A 115 -2.98 -4.30 -13.10
CA ILE A 115 -3.24 -5.13 -11.91
C ILE A 115 -2.95 -6.63 -12.08
N PHE A 116 -2.72 -7.09 -13.30
CA PHE A 116 -2.45 -8.50 -13.60
C PHE A 116 -1.23 -8.71 -14.48
N LEU A 117 -0.50 -9.78 -14.17
CA LEU A 117 0.59 -10.35 -14.94
C LEU A 117 0.20 -11.76 -15.41
N ASN A 118 0.58 -12.12 -16.62
CA ASN A 118 0.46 -13.49 -17.11
C ASN A 118 1.68 -14.29 -16.65
N TRP A 119 1.47 -15.29 -15.78
CA TRP A 119 2.57 -16.06 -15.20
C TRP A 119 3.26 -17.00 -16.21
N GLN A 120 2.62 -17.27 -17.36
CA GLN A 120 3.17 -18.13 -18.42
C GLN A 120 4.00 -17.36 -19.43
N THR A 121 3.69 -16.06 -19.69
CA THR A 121 4.39 -15.23 -20.68
C THR A 121 5.30 -14.17 -20.05
N GLY A 122 5.14 -13.87 -18.76
CA GLY A 122 5.86 -12.82 -18.05
C GLY A 122 5.31 -11.41 -18.30
N GLU A 123 4.34 -11.22 -19.19
CA GLU A 123 3.85 -9.93 -19.65
C GLU A 123 2.71 -9.40 -18.74
N PHE A 124 2.60 -8.06 -18.67
CA PHE A 124 1.42 -7.43 -18.09
C PHE A 124 0.19 -7.67 -18.97
N ALA A 125 -0.90 -8.10 -18.33
CA ALA A 125 -2.19 -8.23 -18.99
C ALA A 125 -2.82 -6.86 -19.26
N ILE A 126 -3.62 -6.76 -20.32
CA ILE A 126 -4.48 -5.59 -20.55
C ILE A 126 -5.58 -5.59 -19.49
N SER A 127 -5.35 -4.90 -18.39
CA SER A 127 -6.23 -4.79 -17.24
C SER A 127 -6.12 -3.39 -16.63
N ALA A 128 -6.92 -3.07 -15.62
CA ALA A 128 -6.90 -1.76 -15.00
C ALA A 128 -5.50 -1.35 -14.53
N VAL A 129 -5.17 -0.06 -14.65
CA VAL A 129 -4.00 0.57 -14.02
C VAL A 129 -4.52 1.44 -12.88
N ARG A 130 -4.16 1.10 -11.66
CA ARG A 130 -4.61 1.79 -10.44
C ARG A 130 -3.60 1.60 -9.31
N LEU A 131 -3.76 2.41 -8.27
CA LEU A 131 -2.93 2.40 -7.05
C LEU A 131 -3.64 1.74 -5.85
N GLY A 132 -4.84 1.24 -6.06
CA GLY A 132 -5.61 0.46 -5.10
C GLY A 132 -5.38 -1.04 -5.28
N SER A 133 -6.36 -1.84 -4.91
CA SER A 133 -6.25 -3.30 -4.83
C SER A 133 -5.61 -3.94 -6.06
N ARG A 134 -4.72 -4.90 -5.83
CA ARG A 134 -3.93 -5.70 -6.78
C ARG A 134 -2.71 -5.03 -7.41
N ALA A 135 -2.44 -3.73 -7.12
CA ALA A 135 -1.24 -3.06 -7.62
C ALA A 135 -0.59 -2.09 -6.63
N ASP A 136 -1.28 -1.73 -5.54
CA ASP A 136 -0.86 -0.82 -4.46
C ASP A 136 0.57 -1.08 -3.98
N SER A 137 0.80 -2.21 -3.37
CA SER A 137 2.06 -2.57 -2.72
C SER A 137 3.20 -2.89 -3.71
N TYR A 138 2.92 -3.08 -5.01
CA TYR A 138 3.99 -3.06 -6.02
C TYR A 138 4.76 -1.73 -5.98
N TYR A 139 4.03 -0.61 -6.03
CA TYR A 139 4.64 0.72 -6.01
C TYR A 139 5.30 1.04 -4.66
N GLU A 140 4.71 0.57 -3.58
CA GLU A 140 5.23 0.69 -2.22
C GLU A 140 6.58 -0.02 -2.08
N TYR A 141 6.67 -1.28 -2.56
CA TYR A 141 7.88 -2.09 -2.40
C TYR A 141 9.02 -1.67 -3.32
N LEU A 142 8.78 -0.95 -4.42
CA LEU A 142 9.87 -0.34 -5.19
C LEU A 142 10.72 0.58 -4.30
N LEU A 143 10.07 1.46 -3.52
CA LEU A 143 10.77 2.34 -2.60
C LEU A 143 11.35 1.58 -1.40
N LYS A 144 10.55 0.70 -0.80
CA LYS A 144 10.94 0.02 0.44
C LYS A 144 12.11 -0.94 0.25
N GLN A 145 12.27 -1.59 -0.91
CA GLN A 145 13.47 -2.36 -1.25
C GLN A 145 14.73 -1.49 -1.30
N TYR A 146 14.65 -0.31 -1.92
CA TYR A 146 15.75 0.66 -1.91
C TYR A 146 16.14 1.08 -0.50
N ILE A 147 15.17 1.36 0.35
CA ILE A 147 15.41 1.76 1.75
C ILE A 147 15.98 0.60 2.55
N GLN A 148 15.46 -0.62 2.41
CA GLN A 148 15.86 -1.80 3.17
C GLN A 148 17.36 -2.08 3.06
N THR A 149 17.96 -1.77 1.93
CA THR A 149 19.40 -1.96 1.65
C THR A 149 20.21 -0.67 1.72
N SER A 150 19.83 0.23 2.61
CA SER A 150 20.54 1.48 2.88
C SER A 150 20.69 2.39 1.64
N GLY A 151 19.80 2.29 0.67
CA GLY A 151 19.79 3.13 -0.52
C GLY A 151 20.90 2.83 -1.54
N VAL A 152 21.47 1.62 -1.55
CA VAL A 152 22.57 1.27 -2.47
C VAL A 152 22.09 0.69 -3.81
N GLU A 153 20.87 0.16 -3.88
CA GLU A 153 20.33 -0.47 -5.08
C GLU A 153 19.62 0.53 -6.00
N ASN A 154 20.39 1.21 -6.82
CA ASN A 154 19.87 2.23 -7.74
C ASN A 154 18.77 1.72 -8.67
N ILE A 155 18.74 0.42 -8.98
CA ILE A 155 17.70 -0.18 -9.82
C ILE A 155 16.29 0.06 -9.26
N TYR A 156 16.10 -0.10 -7.93
CA TYR A 156 14.80 0.11 -7.29
C TYR A 156 14.46 1.59 -7.15
N ARG A 157 15.47 2.44 -6.89
CA ARG A 157 15.28 3.89 -6.96
C ARG A 157 14.79 4.33 -8.32
N ASP A 158 15.43 3.85 -9.38
CA ASP A 158 15.12 4.26 -10.76
C ASP A 158 13.72 3.74 -11.17
N MET A 159 13.39 2.48 -10.86
CA MET A 159 12.03 1.94 -11.07
C MET A 159 10.97 2.73 -10.29
N TYR A 160 11.25 3.09 -9.03
CA TYR A 160 10.36 3.94 -8.22
C TYR A 160 10.17 5.32 -8.87
N ASN A 161 11.25 5.96 -9.27
CA ASN A 161 11.21 7.28 -9.89
C ASN A 161 10.41 7.27 -11.20
N ASP A 162 10.60 6.27 -12.04
CA ASP A 162 9.85 6.11 -13.29
C ASP A 162 8.36 5.89 -13.03
N ALA A 163 8.04 5.03 -12.06
CA ALA A 163 6.67 4.77 -11.65
C ALA A 163 5.99 6.04 -11.09
N MET A 164 6.67 6.80 -10.21
CA MET A 164 6.12 8.05 -9.68
C MET A 164 5.93 9.10 -10.77
N ASN A 165 6.85 9.22 -11.72
CA ASN A 165 6.68 10.11 -12.88
C ASN A 165 5.44 9.72 -13.70
N ALA A 166 5.23 8.43 -13.95
CA ALA A 166 4.07 7.95 -14.68
C ALA A 166 2.75 8.18 -13.90
N ILE A 167 2.75 7.95 -12.59
CA ILE A 167 1.61 8.20 -11.71
C ILE A 167 1.22 9.68 -11.72
N HIS A 168 2.20 10.57 -11.56
CA HIS A 168 1.95 12.01 -11.63
C HIS A 168 1.33 12.44 -12.95
N LYS A 169 1.85 11.94 -14.05
CA LYS A 169 1.38 12.28 -15.40
C LYS A 169 -0.04 11.76 -15.66
N ASN A 170 -0.34 10.54 -15.25
CA ASN A 170 -1.51 9.82 -15.71
C ASN A 170 -2.62 9.71 -14.67
N LEU A 171 -2.29 9.50 -13.38
CA LEU A 171 -3.25 9.17 -12.35
C LEU A 171 -3.55 10.29 -11.35
N ILE A 172 -2.58 11.16 -11.04
CA ILE A 172 -2.82 12.30 -10.13
C ILE A 172 -3.69 13.32 -10.84
N LYS A 173 -4.83 13.66 -10.23
CA LYS A 173 -5.83 14.58 -10.77
C LYS A 173 -6.29 15.58 -9.71
N LYS A 174 -7.07 16.55 -10.16
CA LYS A 174 -7.72 17.57 -9.33
C LYS A 174 -9.24 17.45 -9.45
N SER A 175 -9.94 17.56 -8.32
CA SER A 175 -11.40 17.66 -8.30
C SER A 175 -11.89 18.96 -8.92
N GLY A 176 -13.16 18.98 -9.31
CA GLY A 176 -13.72 20.07 -10.10
C GLY A 176 -14.03 21.36 -9.32
N SER A 177 -14.25 21.29 -8.00
CA SER A 177 -14.69 22.43 -7.20
C SER A 177 -13.53 23.09 -6.45
N SER A 178 -12.98 22.44 -5.42
CA SER A 178 -11.90 23.02 -4.61
C SER A 178 -10.49 22.65 -5.09
N GLY A 179 -10.38 21.80 -6.12
CA GLY A 179 -9.08 21.35 -6.64
C GLY A 179 -8.36 20.37 -5.72
N MET A 180 -9.08 19.52 -4.97
CA MET A 180 -8.50 18.44 -4.19
C MET A 180 -7.64 17.54 -5.06
N THR A 181 -6.46 17.19 -4.57
CA THR A 181 -5.58 16.22 -5.24
C THR A 181 -6.03 14.81 -4.92
N TYR A 182 -6.34 14.01 -5.93
CA TYR A 182 -6.68 12.60 -5.77
C TYR A 182 -6.00 11.75 -6.83
N THR A 183 -6.04 10.43 -6.66
CA THR A 183 -5.64 9.49 -7.69
C THR A 183 -6.86 8.98 -8.44
N SER A 184 -6.70 8.76 -9.75
CA SER A 184 -7.70 8.14 -10.61
C SER A 184 -7.26 6.74 -11.02
N GLU A 185 -8.17 5.98 -11.63
CA GLU A 185 -7.88 4.70 -12.27
C GLU A 185 -7.98 4.83 -13.78
N LEU A 186 -7.19 4.04 -14.52
CA LEU A 186 -7.31 3.86 -15.97
C LEU A 186 -7.91 2.47 -16.24
N ILE A 187 -9.05 2.45 -16.90
CA ILE A 187 -9.77 1.23 -17.26
C ILE A 187 -9.61 1.02 -18.76
N PRO A 188 -9.10 -0.15 -19.21
CA PRO A 188 -8.98 -0.43 -20.63
C PRO A 188 -10.35 -0.68 -21.25
N GLU A 189 -10.60 -0.06 -22.40
CA GLU A 189 -11.82 -0.23 -23.20
C GLU A 189 -11.43 -0.63 -24.63
N ARG A 190 -12.11 -1.64 -25.18
CA ARG A 190 -11.93 -2.03 -26.58
C ARG A 190 -12.87 -1.21 -27.46
N GLY A 191 -12.30 -0.46 -28.40
CA GLY A 191 -13.02 0.21 -29.45
C GLY A 191 -13.55 -0.78 -30.50
N ARG A 192 -14.42 -0.28 -31.39
CA ARG A 192 -15.05 -1.10 -32.44
C ARG A 192 -14.07 -1.70 -33.45
N GLY A 193 -12.90 -1.07 -33.62
CA GLY A 193 -11.79 -1.55 -34.47
C GLY A 193 -10.81 -2.49 -33.78
N GLY A 194 -11.03 -2.82 -32.48
CA GLY A 194 -10.15 -3.67 -31.68
C GLY A 194 -9.01 -2.91 -30.99
N GLU A 195 -8.90 -1.60 -31.18
CA GLU A 195 -7.96 -0.72 -30.50
C GLU A 195 -8.25 -0.65 -28.98
N ILE A 196 -7.20 -0.54 -28.18
CA ILE A 196 -7.32 -0.34 -26.73
C ILE A 196 -7.22 1.16 -26.42
N THR A 197 -8.25 1.68 -25.80
CA THR A 197 -8.27 3.03 -25.21
C THR A 197 -8.35 2.93 -23.70
N TRP A 198 -8.00 4.00 -22.99
CA TRP A 198 -7.96 4.04 -21.54
C TRP A 198 -8.93 5.11 -21.02
N ARG A 199 -9.99 4.65 -20.36
CA ARG A 199 -10.95 5.57 -19.72
C ARG A 199 -10.48 5.90 -18.30
N LEU A 200 -10.34 7.20 -18.01
CA LEU A 200 -10.05 7.69 -16.67
C LEU A 200 -11.31 7.58 -15.81
N THR A 201 -11.16 6.98 -14.63
CA THR A 201 -12.23 6.84 -13.64
C THR A 201 -11.83 7.60 -12.37
N PRO A 202 -12.58 8.64 -11.96
CA PRO A 202 -12.26 9.46 -10.81
C PRO A 202 -12.70 8.80 -9.50
N LYS A 203 -12.05 7.67 -9.17
CA LYS A 203 -12.35 6.80 -8.04
C LYS A 203 -11.06 6.51 -7.29
N GLN A 204 -11.10 6.62 -5.98
CA GLN A 204 -9.98 6.32 -5.08
C GLN A 204 -10.44 5.38 -3.97
N ASP A 205 -9.79 4.22 -3.86
CA ASP A 205 -9.95 3.30 -2.74
C ASP A 205 -9.25 3.87 -1.50
N HIS A 206 -9.71 3.56 -0.28
CA HIS A 206 -9.03 3.94 0.95
C HIS A 206 -7.58 3.41 0.97
N LEU A 207 -7.34 2.21 0.43
CA LEU A 207 -6.00 1.64 0.24
C LEU A 207 -5.00 2.66 -0.31
N VAL A 208 -5.40 3.48 -1.28
CA VAL A 208 -4.51 4.45 -1.94
C VAL A 208 -3.96 5.52 -0.99
N CYS A 209 -4.55 5.67 0.19
CA CYS A 209 -4.09 6.65 1.17
C CYS A 209 -2.68 6.36 1.73
N PHE A 210 -2.13 5.14 1.53
CA PHE A 210 -0.71 4.86 1.80
C PHE A 210 0.23 5.72 0.96
N LEU A 211 -0.18 6.07 -0.28
CA LEU A 211 0.67 6.77 -1.23
C LEU A 211 1.13 8.15 -0.71
N GLY A 212 0.30 8.81 0.08
CA GLY A 212 0.68 10.09 0.68
C GLY A 212 1.96 9.98 1.50
N GLY A 213 2.00 9.04 2.44
CA GLY A 213 3.18 8.73 3.25
C GLY A 213 4.35 8.18 2.44
N SER A 214 4.07 7.29 1.47
CA SER A 214 5.10 6.75 0.57
C SER A 214 5.80 7.84 -0.23
N LEU A 215 5.08 8.82 -0.76
CA LEU A 215 5.67 9.96 -1.47
C LEU A 215 6.52 10.85 -0.55
N LEU A 216 6.12 11.07 0.71
CA LEU A 216 6.94 11.81 1.67
C LEU A 216 8.22 11.06 2.01
N LEU A 217 8.11 9.75 2.24
CA LEU A 217 9.27 8.89 2.50
C LEU A 217 10.20 8.84 1.28
N GLY A 218 9.64 8.72 0.07
CA GLY A 218 10.40 8.75 -1.18
C GLY A 218 11.12 10.08 -1.39
N ALA A 219 10.47 11.21 -1.09
CA ALA A 219 11.08 12.53 -1.21
C ALA A 219 12.30 12.69 -0.30
N THR A 220 12.26 12.12 0.91
CA THR A 220 13.34 12.21 1.91
C THR A 220 14.39 11.10 1.81
N THR A 221 14.23 10.16 0.88
CA THR A 221 15.18 9.07 0.62
C THR A 221 15.63 9.08 -0.84
N ALA A 222 14.90 8.46 -1.75
CA ALA A 222 15.22 8.40 -3.19
C ALA A 222 15.28 9.78 -3.87
N GLY A 223 14.50 10.73 -3.40
CA GLY A 223 14.45 12.12 -3.89
C GLY A 223 15.32 13.13 -3.13
N ALA A 224 16.03 12.71 -2.10
CA ALA A 224 16.92 13.58 -1.34
C ALA A 224 18.25 13.78 -2.07
N VAL A 225 18.82 14.99 -1.98
CA VAL A 225 20.15 15.34 -2.51
C VAL A 225 21.22 15.43 -1.40
N VAL A 226 20.80 15.36 -0.15
CA VAL A 226 21.66 15.29 1.05
C VAL A 226 21.11 14.28 2.04
N HIS A 227 21.95 13.68 2.84
CA HIS A 227 21.57 12.75 3.90
C HIS A 227 22.35 13.04 5.19
N PRO A 228 21.70 13.08 6.38
CA PRO A 228 20.24 13.05 6.55
C PRO A 228 19.59 14.39 6.11
N VAL A 229 18.31 14.34 5.75
CA VAL A 229 17.49 15.55 5.56
C VAL A 229 17.05 16.11 6.90
N SER A 230 16.74 17.42 6.95
CA SER A 230 16.16 18.05 8.14
C SER A 230 14.70 17.62 8.38
N ILE A 231 14.18 17.86 9.57
CA ILE A 231 12.79 17.59 9.96
C ILE A 231 12.12 18.91 10.35
N PRO A 232 11.19 19.45 9.53
CA PRO A 232 10.83 19.03 8.17
C PRO A 232 11.97 19.26 7.16
N PRO A 233 11.97 18.55 6.02
CA PRO A 233 12.97 18.74 4.98
C PRO A 233 12.86 20.14 4.36
N ARG A 234 14.00 20.76 4.09
CA ARG A 234 14.07 22.04 3.36
C ARG A 234 14.02 21.77 1.85
N PRO A 235 13.45 22.68 1.04
CA PRO A 235 13.37 22.49 -0.40
C PRO A 235 14.72 22.19 -1.08
N GLU A 236 15.80 22.82 -0.64
CA GLU A 236 17.14 22.63 -1.19
C GLU A 236 17.77 21.27 -0.87
N GLU A 237 17.21 20.54 0.09
CA GLU A 237 17.65 19.18 0.44
C GLU A 237 17.00 18.11 -0.46
N LEU A 238 16.02 18.51 -1.27
CA LEU A 238 15.25 17.64 -2.14
C LEU A 238 15.50 17.97 -3.61
N SER A 239 15.59 16.93 -4.45
CA SER A 239 15.59 17.09 -5.90
C SER A 239 14.26 17.69 -6.38
N GLU A 240 14.17 18.13 -7.65
CA GLU A 240 12.91 18.61 -8.23
C GLU A 240 11.80 17.58 -8.12
N GLN A 241 12.13 16.31 -8.35
CA GLN A 241 11.20 15.20 -8.15
C GLN A 241 10.80 15.06 -6.68
N GLY A 242 11.76 15.10 -5.76
CA GLY A 242 11.50 15.03 -4.32
C GLY A 242 10.59 16.16 -3.84
N GLN A 243 10.80 17.40 -4.31
CA GLN A 243 9.91 18.53 -3.98
C GLN A 243 8.49 18.33 -4.53
N ARG A 244 8.37 17.84 -5.76
CA ARG A 244 7.08 17.51 -6.36
C ARG A 244 6.35 16.44 -5.56
N ASP A 245 7.05 15.35 -5.22
CA ASP A 245 6.51 14.20 -4.51
C ASP A 245 6.11 14.59 -3.08
N TRP A 246 6.93 15.39 -2.39
CA TRP A 246 6.60 15.95 -1.09
C TRP A 246 5.29 16.76 -1.12
N LYS A 247 5.18 17.70 -2.06
CA LYS A 247 3.97 18.53 -2.22
C LYS A 247 2.74 17.68 -2.53
N THR A 248 2.88 16.69 -3.38
CA THR A 248 1.77 15.80 -3.76
C THR A 248 1.37 14.90 -2.61
N GLY A 249 2.33 14.31 -1.88
CA GLY A 249 2.09 13.50 -0.70
C GLY A 249 1.30 14.26 0.36
N MET A 250 1.72 15.48 0.69
CA MET A 250 1.00 16.35 1.62
C MET A 250 -0.44 16.65 1.17
N SER A 251 -0.64 16.85 -0.14
CA SER A 251 -1.97 17.10 -0.70
C SER A 251 -2.87 15.86 -0.66
N LEU A 252 -2.32 14.68 -0.94
CA LEU A 252 -3.06 13.41 -0.86
C LEU A 252 -3.44 13.07 0.58
N ILE A 253 -2.55 13.26 1.55
CA ILE A 253 -2.86 13.08 2.98
C ILE A 253 -4.03 13.97 3.38
N LYS A 254 -4.02 15.24 2.93
CA LYS A 254 -5.15 16.14 3.19
C LYS A 254 -6.44 15.60 2.59
N THR A 255 -6.42 15.14 1.34
CA THR A 255 -7.61 14.56 0.68
C THR A 255 -8.11 13.32 1.42
N CYS A 256 -7.21 12.42 1.84
CA CYS A 256 -7.58 11.26 2.64
C CYS A 256 -8.20 11.65 3.98
N MET A 257 -7.74 12.73 4.62
CA MET A 257 -8.41 13.26 5.80
C MET A 257 -9.78 13.90 5.49
N ASP A 258 -9.91 14.56 4.35
CA ASP A 258 -11.18 15.15 3.92
C ASP A 258 -12.25 14.06 3.66
N THR A 259 -11.85 12.84 3.22
CA THR A 259 -12.77 11.70 3.09
C THR A 259 -13.25 11.12 4.43
N HIS A 260 -12.69 11.54 5.56
CA HIS A 260 -13.21 11.26 6.91
C HIS A 260 -14.31 12.25 7.35
N ASP A 261 -14.68 13.21 6.51
CA ASP A 261 -15.79 14.14 6.83
C ASP A 261 -17.14 13.48 6.52
N THR A 262 -17.48 12.49 7.32
CA THR A 262 -18.68 11.65 7.29
C THR A 262 -19.39 11.71 8.62
N ALA A 263 -20.61 11.18 8.72
CA ALA A 263 -21.38 11.18 9.96
C ALA A 263 -20.68 10.43 11.11
N THR A 264 -19.88 9.41 10.81
CA THR A 264 -19.09 8.66 11.81
C THR A 264 -17.70 9.24 12.04
N GLY A 265 -17.22 10.12 11.16
CA GLY A 265 -15.82 10.58 11.15
C GLY A 265 -14.82 9.53 10.60
N LEU A 266 -15.32 8.48 9.96
CA LEU A 266 -14.53 7.42 9.32
C LEU A 266 -14.65 7.52 7.81
N SER A 267 -13.54 7.24 7.09
CA SER A 267 -13.51 7.29 5.63
C SER A 267 -14.20 6.07 5.02
N PRO A 268 -14.95 6.24 3.92
CA PRO A 268 -15.51 5.11 3.17
C PRO A 268 -14.42 4.25 2.52
N GLU A 269 -14.76 3.03 2.16
CA GLU A 269 -13.88 2.12 1.41
C GLU A 269 -13.52 2.69 0.04
N ILE A 270 -14.47 3.38 -0.61
CA ILE A 270 -14.28 3.99 -1.92
C ILE A 270 -14.90 5.39 -1.98
N ALA A 271 -14.09 6.38 -2.31
CA ALA A 271 -14.50 7.74 -2.62
C ALA A 271 -14.49 7.98 -4.14
N HIS A 272 -15.56 8.59 -4.67
CA HIS A 272 -15.65 9.02 -6.05
C HIS A 272 -15.52 10.54 -6.12
N PHE A 273 -14.67 11.04 -7.02
CA PHE A 273 -14.41 12.47 -7.14
C PHE A 273 -15.20 13.10 -8.28
N ARG A 274 -15.69 14.33 -8.06
CA ARG A 274 -16.35 15.11 -9.08
C ARG A 274 -15.30 15.81 -9.94
N ILE A 275 -15.46 15.71 -11.24
CA ILE A 275 -14.60 16.39 -12.22
C ILE A 275 -15.32 17.58 -12.83
N ALA A 276 -14.59 18.50 -13.45
CA ALA A 276 -15.14 19.75 -13.99
C ALA A 276 -16.24 19.53 -15.06
N SER A 277 -16.26 18.36 -15.71
CA SER A 277 -17.29 17.97 -16.68
C SER A 277 -18.54 17.34 -16.06
N ASP A 278 -18.56 17.12 -14.73
CA ASP A 278 -19.73 16.58 -14.06
C ASP A 278 -20.87 17.60 -14.06
N THR A 279 -21.90 17.29 -14.82
CA THR A 279 -23.13 18.11 -14.92
C THR A 279 -24.18 17.74 -13.88
N MET A 280 -23.94 16.72 -13.07
CA MET A 280 -24.86 16.29 -12.03
C MET A 280 -24.87 17.32 -10.90
N GLY A 281 -26.01 17.89 -10.63
CA GLY A 281 -26.22 18.95 -9.65
C GLY A 281 -25.63 18.61 -8.28
N HIS A 282 -25.21 19.62 -7.54
CA HIS A 282 -24.75 19.50 -6.17
C HIS A 282 -25.83 18.83 -5.33
N ASP A 283 -25.54 17.63 -4.81
CA ASP A 283 -26.29 17.09 -3.70
C ASP A 283 -25.87 17.85 -2.45
N PRO A 284 -26.78 18.60 -1.79
CA PRO A 284 -26.43 19.42 -0.63
C PRO A 284 -25.97 18.58 0.59
N ASN A 285 -26.15 17.27 0.57
CA ASN A 285 -25.77 16.37 1.64
C ASN A 285 -24.32 15.84 1.51
N TYR A 286 -23.60 16.15 0.42
CA TYR A 286 -22.23 15.68 0.21
C TYR A 286 -21.25 16.84 0.02
N PRO A 287 -19.97 16.64 0.46
CA PRO A 287 -18.89 17.55 0.09
C PRO A 287 -18.85 17.76 -1.43
N SER A 288 -18.62 18.98 -1.86
CA SER A 288 -18.71 19.36 -3.28
C SER A 288 -17.74 18.62 -4.19
N ASP A 289 -16.65 18.05 -3.65
CA ASP A 289 -15.56 17.46 -4.42
C ASP A 289 -15.60 15.93 -4.51
N TRP A 290 -16.25 15.26 -3.56
CA TRP A 290 -16.32 13.79 -3.57
C TRP A 290 -17.68 13.29 -3.07
N TYR A 291 -17.97 12.00 -3.29
CA TYR A 291 -19.20 11.33 -2.85
C TYR A 291 -19.00 9.83 -2.74
N ILE A 292 -19.88 9.16 -2.01
CA ILE A 292 -19.97 7.70 -1.93
C ILE A 292 -21.01 7.27 -2.98
N LYS A 293 -20.60 6.45 -3.94
CA LYS A 293 -21.49 5.98 -5.00
C LYS A 293 -22.58 5.07 -4.43
N GLY A 294 -23.85 5.40 -4.71
CA GLY A 294 -25.00 4.61 -4.24
C GLY A 294 -25.30 4.78 -2.76
N ALA A 295 -24.77 5.83 -2.09
CA ALA A 295 -25.01 6.08 -0.67
C ALA A 295 -26.51 6.29 -0.34
N HIS A 296 -27.30 6.81 -1.30
CA HIS A 296 -28.75 6.86 -1.17
C HIS A 296 -29.34 5.50 -1.56
N HIS A 297 -29.56 4.66 -0.58
CA HIS A 297 -30.24 3.38 -0.70
C HIS A 297 -31.57 3.41 0.08
N ARG A 298 -32.48 2.52 -0.25
CA ARG A 298 -33.73 2.42 0.50
C ARG A 298 -33.45 1.84 1.89
N PRO A 299 -34.27 2.17 2.90
CA PRO A 299 -34.06 1.69 4.28
C PRO A 299 -34.01 0.16 4.43
N ASP A 300 -34.59 -0.58 3.48
CA ASP A 300 -34.64 -2.04 3.41
C ASP A 300 -33.52 -2.66 2.55
N GLU A 301 -32.72 -1.85 1.84
CA GLU A 301 -31.58 -2.29 1.05
C GLU A 301 -30.28 -2.24 1.88
N LEU A 302 -29.33 -3.12 1.50
CA LEU A 302 -27.98 -3.04 2.07
C LEU A 302 -27.26 -1.80 1.53
N PRO A 303 -26.49 -1.09 2.37
CA PRO A 303 -25.62 -0.03 1.88
C PRO A 303 -24.65 -0.55 0.83
N PRO A 304 -24.20 0.30 -0.12
CA PRO A 304 -23.21 -0.08 -1.09
C PRO A 304 -21.89 -0.44 -0.40
N TYR A 305 -21.13 -1.35 -0.99
CA TYR A 305 -19.81 -1.73 -0.49
C TYR A 305 -18.90 -0.52 -0.28
N ASP A 306 -19.00 0.47 -1.16
CA ASP A 306 -18.21 1.71 -1.13
C ASP A 306 -18.35 2.47 0.21
N ALA A 307 -19.51 2.37 0.88
CA ALA A 307 -19.82 3.09 2.13
C ALA A 307 -19.22 2.46 3.39
N ARG A 308 -18.61 1.29 3.29
CA ARG A 308 -18.05 0.57 4.46
C ARG A 308 -16.78 1.24 4.99
N TYR A 309 -16.52 1.05 6.27
CA TYR A 309 -15.19 1.18 6.85
C TYR A 309 -14.81 -0.16 7.49
N ILE A 310 -13.77 -0.79 6.96
CA ILE A 310 -13.33 -2.12 7.39
C ILE A 310 -12.05 -2.07 8.22
N LEU A 311 -11.90 -1.05 9.05
CA LEU A 311 -10.79 -0.85 9.99
C LEU A 311 -9.42 -0.58 9.29
N ARG A 312 -9.42 0.00 8.12
CA ARG A 312 -8.25 0.25 7.27
C ARG A 312 -7.23 1.21 7.89
N PRO A 313 -5.92 0.93 7.70
CA PRO A 313 -4.81 1.69 8.29
C PRO A 313 -4.25 2.83 7.42
N GLU A 314 -4.45 2.84 6.10
CA GLU A 314 -3.57 3.54 5.15
C GLU A 314 -3.55 5.07 5.32
N THR A 315 -4.65 5.66 5.76
CA THR A 315 -4.63 7.08 6.14
C THR A 315 -3.75 7.30 7.38
N ILE A 316 -3.89 6.44 8.39
CA ILE A 316 -3.12 6.53 9.65
C ILE A 316 -1.64 6.27 9.42
N GLU A 317 -1.29 5.31 8.55
CA GLU A 317 0.08 5.06 8.08
C GLU A 317 0.70 6.36 7.53
N SER A 318 0.02 7.01 6.60
CA SER A 318 0.47 8.26 6.00
C SER A 318 0.59 9.39 7.04
N LEU A 319 -0.32 9.46 8.02
CA LEU A 319 -0.23 10.42 9.13
C LEU A 319 0.99 10.15 10.02
N PHE A 320 1.27 8.88 10.32
CA PHE A 320 2.45 8.48 11.10
C PHE A 320 3.75 8.90 10.40
N ILE A 321 3.90 8.57 9.11
CA ILE A 321 5.08 8.92 8.32
C ILE A 321 5.22 10.45 8.24
N ALA A 322 4.13 11.16 7.94
CA ALA A 322 4.13 12.62 7.88
C ALA A 322 4.53 13.26 9.21
N TYR A 323 4.02 12.75 10.34
CA TYR A 323 4.44 13.24 11.66
C TYR A 323 5.92 13.02 11.91
N ARG A 324 6.45 11.82 11.63
CA ARG A 324 7.88 11.50 11.82
C ARG A 324 8.79 12.38 10.96
N LEU A 325 8.35 12.80 9.77
CA LEU A 325 9.13 13.59 8.83
C LEU A 325 8.92 15.11 8.98
N THR A 326 7.96 15.56 9.81
CA THR A 326 7.65 16.99 9.95
C THR A 326 7.66 17.51 11.39
N GLY A 327 7.34 16.66 12.36
CA GLY A 327 7.05 17.07 13.73
C GLY A 327 5.75 17.88 13.90
N ASP A 328 4.90 17.99 12.87
CA ASP A 328 3.69 18.81 12.89
C ASP A 328 2.55 18.10 13.63
N GLU A 329 2.16 18.65 14.77
CA GLU A 329 1.11 18.10 15.66
C GLU A 329 -0.26 17.96 14.99
N LYS A 330 -0.50 18.61 13.86
CA LYS A 330 -1.77 18.41 13.13
C LYS A 330 -2.01 16.95 12.75
N PHE A 331 -0.94 16.19 12.42
CA PHE A 331 -1.05 14.77 12.06
C PHE A 331 -1.46 13.90 13.24
N ARG A 332 -0.94 14.19 14.45
CA ARG A 332 -1.41 13.56 15.70
C ARG A 332 -2.87 13.91 15.99
N ASN A 333 -3.25 15.17 15.81
CA ASN A 333 -4.64 15.59 16.02
C ASN A 333 -5.59 14.87 15.04
N TRP A 334 -5.19 14.67 13.80
CA TRP A 334 -5.97 13.94 12.82
C TRP A 334 -6.04 12.44 13.16
N ALA A 335 -4.94 11.81 13.55
CA ALA A 335 -4.91 10.42 14.00
C ALA A 335 -5.79 10.21 15.24
N TRP A 336 -5.78 11.15 16.19
CA TRP A 336 -6.64 11.10 17.37
C TRP A 336 -8.12 11.18 17.03
N ARG A 337 -8.50 12.00 16.06
CA ARG A 337 -9.88 12.07 15.56
C ARG A 337 -10.32 10.74 14.97
N ILE A 338 -9.49 10.10 14.13
CA ILE A 338 -9.79 8.79 13.56
C ILE A 338 -9.92 7.75 14.67
N PHE A 339 -8.96 7.69 15.61
CA PHE A 339 -9.02 6.77 16.75
C PHE A 339 -10.29 6.96 17.58
N SER A 340 -10.64 8.20 17.90
CA SER A 340 -11.87 8.50 18.64
C SER A 340 -13.14 8.04 17.92
N SER A 341 -13.15 8.13 16.59
CA SER A 341 -14.26 7.62 15.76
C SER A 341 -14.30 6.09 15.75
N ILE A 342 -13.14 5.42 15.66
CA ILE A 342 -13.05 3.95 15.78
C ILE A 342 -13.57 3.50 17.16
N GLU A 343 -13.11 4.10 18.26
CA GLU A 343 -13.58 3.80 19.62
C GLU A 343 -15.10 3.97 19.76
N LYS A 344 -15.64 5.01 19.16
CA LYS A 344 -17.06 5.33 19.26
C LYS A 344 -17.96 4.42 18.42
N HIS A 345 -17.54 4.07 17.21
CA HIS A 345 -18.40 3.45 16.21
C HIS A 345 -18.06 1.99 15.88
N CYS A 346 -16.84 1.53 16.20
CA CYS A 346 -16.37 0.20 15.83
C CYS A 346 -16.09 -0.71 17.04
N ARG A 347 -15.99 -0.17 18.27
CA ARG A 347 -15.67 -0.96 19.45
C ARG A 347 -16.81 -1.90 19.83
N VAL A 348 -16.47 -3.15 20.16
CA VAL A 348 -17.40 -4.19 20.59
C VAL A 348 -17.33 -4.37 22.11
N GLU A 349 -18.48 -4.49 22.78
CA GLU A 349 -18.55 -4.62 24.24
C GLU A 349 -17.78 -5.81 24.79
N THR A 350 -17.73 -6.92 24.04
CA THR A 350 -17.01 -8.13 24.43
C THR A 350 -15.50 -8.05 24.23
N GLY A 351 -15.01 -6.93 23.69
CA GLY A 351 -13.62 -6.67 23.36
C GLY A 351 -13.33 -6.77 21.86
N GLY A 352 -12.40 -5.92 21.39
CA GLY A 352 -12.05 -5.78 19.98
C GLY A 352 -12.91 -4.77 19.24
N TYR A 353 -12.85 -4.83 17.90
CA TYR A 353 -13.51 -3.88 17.01
C TYR A 353 -14.21 -4.62 15.87
N ALA A 354 -15.25 -4.01 15.33
CA ALA A 354 -15.97 -4.54 14.18
C ALA A 354 -16.01 -3.52 13.04
N SER A 355 -15.98 -4.01 11.81
CA SER A 355 -16.23 -3.19 10.62
C SER A 355 -17.63 -2.58 10.67
N ILE A 356 -17.82 -1.40 10.10
CA ILE A 356 -19.14 -0.79 9.91
C ILE A 356 -19.53 -0.77 8.43
N ILE A 357 -20.81 -0.93 8.15
CA ILE A 357 -21.28 -1.09 6.77
C ILE A 357 -21.63 0.23 6.08
N ASN A 358 -21.78 1.32 6.85
CA ASN A 358 -22.06 2.65 6.31
C ASN A 358 -21.46 3.74 7.20
N VAL A 359 -20.50 4.49 6.67
CA VAL A 359 -19.84 5.60 7.40
C VAL A 359 -20.73 6.83 7.59
N ASP A 360 -21.79 6.97 6.81
CA ASP A 360 -22.76 8.09 6.90
C ASP A 360 -24.01 7.77 7.73
N GLU A 361 -24.02 6.63 8.42
CA GLU A 361 -25.13 6.22 9.28
C GLU A 361 -24.72 6.19 10.76
N VAL A 362 -25.49 6.85 11.64
CA VAL A 362 -25.25 6.87 13.09
C VAL A 362 -26.56 6.56 13.83
N PRO A 363 -26.61 5.45 14.60
CA PRO A 363 -25.59 4.41 14.76
C PRO A 363 -25.41 3.58 13.47
N SER A 364 -24.18 3.32 13.08
CA SER A 364 -23.92 2.43 11.95
C SER A 364 -24.05 0.97 12.37
N ARG A 365 -24.54 0.13 11.47
CA ARG A 365 -24.60 -1.30 11.68
C ARG A 365 -23.19 -1.90 11.58
N MET A 366 -22.82 -2.71 12.57
CA MET A 366 -21.57 -3.44 12.58
C MET A 366 -21.71 -4.75 11.79
N GLU A 367 -20.61 -5.15 11.13
CA GLU A 367 -20.41 -6.47 10.56
C GLU A 367 -19.59 -7.30 11.58
N ASP A 368 -20.00 -8.53 11.88
CA ASP A 368 -19.26 -9.41 12.79
C ASP A 368 -17.94 -9.87 12.15
N LYS A 369 -17.03 -8.89 11.97
CA LYS A 369 -15.73 -9.10 11.34
C LYS A 369 -14.72 -8.07 11.82
N MET A 370 -13.59 -8.55 12.34
CA MET A 370 -12.40 -7.75 12.61
C MET A 370 -11.26 -8.22 11.73
N GLU A 371 -10.80 -7.37 10.84
CA GLU A 371 -9.63 -7.66 10.01
C GLU A 371 -8.37 -7.71 10.85
N THR A 372 -7.42 -8.62 10.51
CA THR A 372 -6.17 -8.79 11.28
C THR A 372 -5.31 -7.53 11.25
N PHE A 373 -5.36 -6.76 10.16
CA PHE A 373 -4.63 -5.51 10.04
C PHE A 373 -5.11 -4.41 11.03
N MET A 374 -6.27 -4.57 11.67
CA MET A 374 -6.65 -3.67 12.75
C MET A 374 -5.61 -3.65 13.87
N LEU A 375 -5.08 -4.82 14.24
CA LEU A 375 -4.06 -4.96 15.28
C LEU A 375 -2.65 -4.74 14.72
N SER A 376 -2.34 -5.38 13.58
CA SER A 376 -0.98 -5.33 13.02
C SER A 376 -0.61 -3.96 12.45
N GLU A 377 -1.59 -3.17 11.99
CA GLU A 377 -1.36 -1.91 11.31
C GLU A 377 -2.07 -0.73 11.96
N THR A 378 -3.40 -0.72 11.96
CA THR A 378 -4.20 0.45 12.39
C THR A 378 -3.85 0.88 13.81
N LEU A 379 -3.88 -0.03 14.79
CA LEU A 379 -3.50 0.27 16.17
C LEU A 379 -1.99 0.48 16.31
N LYS A 380 -1.16 -0.23 15.55
CA LYS A 380 0.29 -0.04 15.58
C LYS A 380 0.70 1.35 15.11
N TYR A 381 0.19 1.81 13.96
CA TYR A 381 0.49 3.17 13.48
C TYR A 381 -0.06 4.24 14.42
N LEU A 382 -1.25 4.02 15.00
CA LEU A 382 -1.77 4.90 16.07
C LEU A 382 -0.86 4.91 17.30
N TYR A 383 -0.35 3.76 17.73
CA TYR A 383 0.60 3.70 18.84
C TYR A 383 1.91 4.45 18.49
N LEU A 384 2.45 4.21 17.31
CA LEU A 384 3.73 4.78 16.87
C LEU A 384 3.69 6.29 16.66
N ILE A 385 2.58 6.86 16.20
CA ILE A 385 2.44 8.31 16.01
C ILE A 385 2.46 9.06 17.35
N PHE A 386 2.01 8.43 18.43
CA PHE A 386 2.03 8.99 19.78
C PHE A 386 3.26 8.57 20.60
N SER A 387 4.06 7.64 20.08
CA SER A 387 5.32 7.23 20.71
C SER A 387 6.45 8.20 20.42
N ASP A 388 7.51 8.08 21.21
CA ASP A 388 8.78 8.78 20.95
C ASP A 388 9.37 8.36 19.58
N ALA A 389 10.08 9.27 18.91
CA ALA A 389 10.68 9.02 17.60
C ALA A 389 11.75 7.92 17.61
N THR A 390 12.31 7.60 18.78
CA THR A 390 13.27 6.48 18.95
C THR A 390 12.61 5.11 18.92
N VAL A 391 11.28 5.03 19.06
CA VAL A 391 10.52 3.77 18.92
C VAL A 391 10.34 3.51 17.43
N LEU A 392 11.01 2.51 16.89
CA LEU A 392 11.01 2.14 15.47
C LEU A 392 11.30 3.36 14.55
N PRO A 393 12.50 3.95 14.62
CA PRO A 393 12.86 5.09 13.80
C PRO A 393 12.97 4.72 12.32
N LEU A 394 12.54 5.62 11.43
CA LEU A 394 12.46 5.37 9.97
C LEU A 394 13.84 5.26 9.28
N ASP A 395 14.91 5.63 9.93
CA ASP A 395 16.29 5.47 9.47
C ASP A 395 16.91 4.11 9.81
N LYS A 396 16.21 3.29 10.62
CA LYS A 396 16.68 1.95 11.02
C LYS A 396 15.73 0.83 10.60
N TYR A 397 14.49 1.17 10.32
CA TYR A 397 13.44 0.21 10.00
C TYR A 397 12.68 0.60 8.75
N VAL A 398 12.37 -0.40 7.94
CA VAL A 398 11.34 -0.35 6.93
C VAL A 398 10.15 -1.17 7.43
N LEU A 399 8.96 -0.60 7.37
CA LEU A 399 7.72 -1.31 7.68
C LEU A 399 7.23 -1.98 6.41
N ASN A 400 6.97 -3.29 6.46
CA ASN A 400 6.37 -3.97 5.31
C ASN A 400 4.91 -3.49 5.10
N THR A 401 4.21 -4.03 4.11
CA THR A 401 2.83 -3.62 3.81
C THR A 401 1.79 -4.04 4.87
N GLU A 402 2.19 -4.80 5.91
CA GLU A 402 1.41 -5.15 7.10
C GLU A 402 1.98 -4.49 8.38
N ALA A 403 2.75 -3.42 8.20
CA ALA A 403 3.41 -2.68 9.28
C ALA A 403 4.30 -3.54 10.19
N HIS A 404 4.85 -4.65 9.70
CA HIS A 404 5.88 -5.39 10.41
C HIS A 404 7.24 -4.70 10.22
N PRO A 405 7.90 -4.22 11.29
CA PRO A 405 9.20 -3.58 11.17
C PRO A 405 10.29 -4.58 10.84
N LEU A 406 10.98 -4.34 9.75
CA LEU A 406 12.16 -5.07 9.31
C LEU A 406 13.37 -4.14 9.34
N PRO A 407 14.53 -4.56 9.87
CA PRO A 407 15.73 -3.74 9.89
C PRO A 407 16.22 -3.35 8.49
N ILE A 408 16.79 -2.16 8.40
CA ILE A 408 17.61 -1.75 7.27
C ILE A 408 18.99 -2.39 7.45
N PHE A 409 19.57 -2.98 6.40
CA PHE A 409 20.85 -3.68 6.46
C PHE A 409 21.74 -3.41 5.25
N GLU A 410 23.04 -3.67 5.38
CA GLU A 410 23.98 -3.66 4.26
C GLU A 410 23.94 -5.01 3.54
N ILE A 411 23.91 -4.98 2.21
CA ILE A 411 23.85 -6.21 1.40
C ILE A 411 25.17 -6.98 1.57
N PRO A 412 25.14 -8.26 1.99
CA PRO A 412 26.33 -9.09 1.99
C PRO A 412 26.95 -9.22 0.59
N GLN A 413 28.29 -9.21 0.52
CA GLN A 413 28.98 -9.27 -0.79
C GLN A 413 28.62 -10.50 -1.63
N ASP A 414 28.35 -11.61 -0.94
CA ASP A 414 27.97 -12.88 -1.59
C ASP A 414 26.60 -12.83 -2.29
N PHE A 415 25.78 -11.79 -2.01
CA PHE A 415 24.47 -11.60 -2.63
C PHE A 415 24.53 -10.68 -3.86
N LEU A 416 25.69 -10.07 -4.12
CA LEU A 416 25.93 -9.19 -5.27
C LEU A 416 26.62 -9.90 -6.45
N SER A 417 26.91 -11.19 -6.32
CA SER A 417 27.67 -12.01 -7.31
C SER A 417 26.78 -12.67 -8.37
#